data_d5ede49adfa5dc870f63ed2a47ad23c3
#
_entry.id   d5ede49adfa5dc870f63ed2a47ad23c3
#
_cell.length_a   1.000
_cell.length_b   1.000
_cell.length_c   1.000
_cell.angle_alpha   90.00
_cell.angle_beta   90.00
_cell.angle_gamma   90.00
#
_symmetry.space_group_name_H-M   'P 1'
#
loop_
_entity.id
_entity.type
_entity.pdbx_description
1 polymer ?
#
loop_
_entity_poly.entity_id
_entity_poly.type
_entity_poly.pdbx_seq_one_letter_code
_entity_poly.pdbx_strand_id
1 'polypeptide(L)'
;MATIGSHYIKTALGGAKAKGIDTRALLRKARISDKQMNDPNARVHVDLVAKLYSSIATELNDEFMGFTEKSLKVGTFALMADWVSYSSNLEELLQKGIRFYNQITDEVQISLEYEGDHV
;
A
#
# COMPACT_ATOMS: atom_id res chain seq x y z
N MET A 1 19.56 9.40 5.98
CA MET A 1 18.72 8.24 6.28
C MET A 1 17.26 8.61 6.08
N ALA A 2 16.53 7.84 5.29
CA ALA A 2 15.11 8.13 5.01
C ALA A 2 14.24 7.77 6.20
N THR A 3 13.35 8.68 6.59
CA THR A 3 12.42 8.50 7.70
C THR A 3 11.03 8.97 7.30
N ILE A 4 10.01 8.45 8.02
CA ILE A 4 8.60 8.78 7.82
C ILE A 4 8.03 9.25 9.16
N GLY A 5 7.21 10.30 9.13
CA GLY A 5 6.58 10.83 10.33
C GLY A 5 5.56 9.88 10.93
N SER A 6 5.47 9.85 12.26
CA SER A 6 4.55 8.96 12.99
C SER A 6 3.08 9.14 12.59
N HIS A 7 2.70 10.34 12.17
CA HIS A 7 1.34 10.64 11.70
C HIS A 7 0.92 9.72 10.54
N TYR A 8 1.81 9.52 9.56
CA TYR A 8 1.51 8.68 8.39
C TYR A 8 1.38 7.21 8.79
N ILE A 9 2.16 6.78 9.79
CA ILE A 9 2.08 5.42 10.31
C ILE A 9 0.73 5.17 10.98
N LYS A 10 0.26 6.11 11.80
CA LYS A 10 -1.05 6.03 12.44
C LYS A 10 -2.18 5.92 11.39
N THR A 11 -2.09 6.74 10.35
CA THR A 11 -3.07 6.70 9.26
C THR A 11 -3.07 5.34 8.58
N ALA A 12 -1.90 4.78 8.30
CA ALA A 12 -1.79 3.47 7.66
C ALA A 12 -2.36 2.32 8.52
N LEU A 13 -2.31 2.44 9.84
CA LEU A 13 -2.88 1.45 10.75
C LEU A 13 -4.41 1.48 10.80
N GLY A 14 -5.04 2.55 10.32
CA GLY A 14 -6.49 2.74 10.41
C GLY A 14 -7.29 1.63 9.75
N GLY A 15 -6.87 1.16 8.59
CA GLY A 15 -7.52 0.06 7.89
C GLY A 15 -7.44 -1.26 8.66
N ALA A 16 -6.26 -1.60 9.17
CA ALA A 16 -6.06 -2.81 9.96
C ALA A 16 -6.89 -2.78 11.25
N LYS A 17 -6.91 -1.63 11.92
CA LYS A 17 -7.69 -1.45 13.15
C LYS A 17 -9.20 -1.63 12.88
N ALA A 18 -9.69 -1.07 11.78
CA ALA A 18 -11.10 -1.21 11.39
C ALA A 18 -11.48 -2.68 11.10
N LYS A 19 -10.53 -3.50 10.66
CA LYS A 19 -10.73 -4.92 10.38
C LYS A 19 -10.45 -5.82 11.60
N GLY A 20 -10.23 -5.23 12.77
CA GLY A 20 -10.09 -5.97 14.02
C GLY A 20 -8.70 -6.51 14.32
N ILE A 21 -7.67 -6.05 13.62
CA ILE A 21 -6.28 -6.50 13.84
C ILE A 21 -5.69 -5.77 15.04
N ASP A 22 -4.93 -6.50 15.85
CA ASP A 22 -4.16 -5.93 16.97
C ASP A 22 -2.97 -5.14 16.45
N THR A 23 -3.13 -3.83 16.37
CA THR A 23 -2.10 -2.92 15.84
C THR A 23 -0.87 -2.83 16.74
N ARG A 24 -1.03 -3.06 18.06
CA ARG A 24 0.10 -3.06 19.00
C ARG A 24 1.05 -4.22 18.70
N ALA A 25 0.50 -5.38 18.41
CA ALA A 25 1.30 -6.55 18.05
C ALA A 25 2.07 -6.30 16.76
N LEU A 26 1.46 -5.66 15.77
CA LEU A 26 2.11 -5.30 14.51
C LEU A 26 3.25 -4.29 14.73
N LEU A 27 3.03 -3.27 15.56
CA LEU A 27 4.06 -2.28 15.89
C LEU A 27 5.25 -2.92 16.60
N ARG A 28 5.01 -3.80 17.57
CA ARG A 28 6.08 -4.53 18.27
C ARG A 28 6.90 -5.39 17.31
N LYS A 29 6.23 -6.09 16.42
CA LYS A 29 6.89 -6.93 15.42
C LYS A 29 7.77 -6.09 14.49
N ALA A 30 7.35 -4.87 14.17
CA ALA A 30 8.11 -3.94 13.34
C ALA A 30 9.16 -3.14 14.13
N ARG A 31 9.23 -3.33 15.46
CA ARG A 31 10.14 -2.60 16.37
C ARG A 31 9.90 -1.09 16.39
N ILE A 32 8.64 -0.71 16.30
CA ILE A 32 8.21 0.68 16.45
C ILE A 32 7.61 0.83 17.84
N SER A 33 8.17 1.71 18.65
CA SER A 33 7.78 1.88 20.05
C SER A 33 6.51 2.72 20.21
N ASP A 34 5.80 2.53 21.32
CA ASP A 34 4.66 3.37 21.69
C ASP A 34 5.09 4.84 21.86
N LYS A 35 6.29 5.07 22.39
CA LYS A 35 6.84 6.40 22.53
C LYS A 35 6.96 7.12 21.19
N GLN A 36 7.45 6.42 20.17
CA GLN A 36 7.53 6.98 18.81
C GLN A 36 6.14 7.29 18.26
N MET A 37 5.18 6.41 18.50
CA MET A 37 3.82 6.58 18.00
C MET A 37 3.06 7.71 18.70
N ASN A 38 3.37 7.97 19.98
CA ASN A 38 2.71 9.01 20.76
C ASN A 38 3.37 10.38 20.62
N ASP A 39 4.53 10.47 20.00
CA ASP A 39 5.22 11.73 19.74
C ASP A 39 4.88 12.24 18.33
N PRO A 40 4.13 13.36 18.21
CA PRO A 40 3.74 13.88 16.90
C PRO A 40 4.94 14.34 16.04
N ASN A 41 6.10 14.55 16.66
CA ASN A 41 7.32 14.97 15.96
C ASN A 41 8.28 13.81 15.69
N ALA A 42 7.94 12.60 16.15
CA ALA A 42 8.82 11.45 15.95
C ALA A 42 8.86 11.03 14.48
N ARG A 43 10.02 10.57 14.08
CA ARG A 43 10.24 10.03 12.74
C ARG A 43 10.77 8.60 12.87
N VAL A 44 10.30 7.74 11.98
CA VAL A 44 10.63 6.31 12.01
C VAL A 44 11.39 5.95 10.74
N HIS A 45 12.41 5.13 10.87
CA HIS A 45 13.20 4.67 9.73
C HIS A 45 12.32 3.94 8.72
N VAL A 46 12.52 4.23 7.44
CA VAL A 46 11.70 3.69 6.34
C VAL A 46 11.69 2.17 6.32
N ASP A 47 12.77 1.50 6.71
CA ASP A 47 12.82 0.04 6.72
C ASP A 47 11.85 -0.57 7.74
N LEU A 48 11.67 0.09 8.89
CA LEU A 48 10.70 -0.36 9.90
C LEU A 48 9.27 -0.15 9.40
N VAL A 49 9.02 0.94 8.70
CA VAL A 49 7.71 1.25 8.12
C VAL A 49 7.37 0.24 7.03
N ALA A 50 8.34 -0.11 6.18
CA ALA A 50 8.15 -1.12 5.14
C ALA A 50 7.79 -2.49 5.75
N LYS A 51 8.45 -2.88 6.83
CA LYS A 51 8.11 -4.10 7.57
C LYS A 51 6.70 -4.06 8.13
N LEU A 52 6.31 -2.93 8.69
CA LEU A 52 4.96 -2.74 9.22
C LEU A 52 3.91 -2.89 8.12
N TYR A 53 4.08 -2.21 6.99
CA TYR A 53 3.14 -2.27 5.88
C TYR A 53 3.02 -3.68 5.32
N SER A 54 4.14 -4.36 5.13
CA SER A 54 4.17 -5.75 4.69
C SER A 54 3.43 -6.67 5.68
N SER A 55 3.60 -6.44 6.98
CA SER A 55 2.91 -7.22 8.02
C SER A 55 1.40 -6.99 7.99
N ILE A 56 0.96 -5.75 7.80
CA ILE A 56 -0.47 -5.43 7.68
C ILE A 56 -1.08 -6.14 6.48
N ALA A 57 -0.46 -6.01 5.32
CA ALA A 57 -0.95 -6.63 4.10
C ALA A 57 -1.02 -8.15 4.23
N THR A 58 0.02 -8.76 4.78
CA THR A 58 0.09 -10.22 4.98
C THR A 58 -0.94 -10.72 5.98
N GLU A 59 -1.07 -10.05 7.12
CA GLU A 59 -2.02 -10.42 8.17
C GLU A 59 -3.47 -10.38 7.66
N LEU A 60 -3.82 -9.37 6.88
CA LEU A 60 -5.14 -9.22 6.28
C LEU A 60 -5.31 -9.99 4.96
N ASN A 61 -4.21 -10.47 4.38
CA ASN A 61 -4.15 -10.95 2.99
C ASN A 61 -4.79 -9.91 2.05
N ASP A 62 -4.36 -8.65 2.18
CA ASP A 62 -4.98 -7.52 1.50
C ASP A 62 -3.95 -6.45 1.17
N GLU A 63 -3.68 -6.27 -0.12
CA GLU A 63 -2.76 -5.23 -0.60
C GLU A 63 -3.31 -3.82 -0.37
N PHE A 64 -4.61 -3.68 -0.15
CA PHE A 64 -5.23 -2.41 0.21
C PHE A 64 -5.17 -2.12 1.71
N MET A 65 -4.51 -2.98 2.48
CA MET A 65 -4.24 -2.79 3.92
C MET A 65 -5.49 -2.49 4.75
N GLY A 66 -6.63 -3.05 4.36
CA GLY A 66 -7.90 -2.91 5.07
C GLY A 66 -8.67 -1.62 4.81
N PHE A 67 -8.22 -0.80 3.87
CA PHE A 67 -8.88 0.49 3.58
C PHE A 67 -10.12 0.37 2.70
N THR A 68 -10.34 -0.79 2.09
CA THR A 68 -11.49 -1.01 1.21
C THR A 68 -12.44 -2.06 1.80
N GLU A 69 -13.66 -2.08 1.32
CA GLU A 69 -14.64 -3.07 1.76
C GLU A 69 -14.20 -4.47 1.38
N LYS A 70 -13.78 -4.64 0.13
CA LYS A 70 -13.27 -5.93 -0.37
C LYS A 70 -11.76 -5.89 -0.41
N SER A 71 -11.15 -6.96 0.06
CA SER A 71 -9.69 -7.10 0.05
C SER A 71 -9.17 -7.40 -1.34
N LEU A 72 -7.90 -7.06 -1.57
CA LEU A 72 -7.15 -7.44 -2.76
C LEU A 72 -6.00 -8.37 -2.33
N LYS A 73 -6.06 -9.61 -2.78
CA LYS A 73 -5.13 -10.66 -2.33
C LYS A 73 -3.67 -10.25 -2.56
N VAL A 74 -2.83 -10.54 -1.57
CA VAL A 74 -1.38 -10.32 -1.67
C VAL A 74 -0.81 -11.16 -2.82
N GLY A 75 0.02 -10.53 -3.64
CA GLY A 75 0.57 -11.11 -4.87
C GLY A 75 -0.07 -10.59 -6.15
N THR A 76 -1.20 -9.88 -6.03
CA THR A 76 -1.91 -9.33 -7.19
C THR A 76 -1.05 -8.30 -7.93
N PHE A 77 -0.43 -7.38 -7.21
CA PHE A 77 0.47 -6.38 -7.81
C PHE A 77 1.65 -7.05 -8.51
N ALA A 78 2.24 -8.08 -7.91
CA ALA A 78 3.37 -8.80 -8.49
C ALA A 78 3.00 -9.46 -9.82
N LEU A 79 1.81 -10.06 -9.90
CA LEU A 79 1.31 -10.64 -11.15
C LEU A 79 1.08 -9.56 -12.21
N MET A 80 0.50 -8.44 -11.82
CA MET A 80 0.30 -7.31 -12.74
C MET A 80 1.64 -6.80 -13.25
N ALA A 81 2.60 -6.59 -12.36
CA ALA A 81 3.93 -6.09 -12.71
C ALA A 81 4.64 -7.03 -13.71
N ASP A 82 4.53 -8.34 -13.49
CA ASP A 82 5.09 -9.33 -14.40
C ASP A 82 4.43 -9.24 -15.79
N TRP A 83 3.11 -9.14 -15.83
CA TRP A 83 2.39 -9.01 -17.10
C TRP A 83 2.76 -7.77 -17.88
N VAL A 84 2.78 -6.59 -17.22
CA VAL A 84 3.08 -5.32 -17.89
C VAL A 84 4.55 -5.17 -18.26
N SER A 85 5.45 -5.98 -17.68
CA SER A 85 6.89 -5.93 -17.97
C SER A 85 7.21 -6.22 -19.44
N TYR A 86 6.31 -6.87 -20.16
CA TYR A 86 6.46 -7.17 -21.58
C TYR A 86 5.96 -6.05 -22.48
N SER A 87 5.58 -4.92 -21.93
CA SER A 87 5.07 -3.78 -22.71
C SER A 87 6.19 -3.12 -23.51
N SER A 88 5.84 -2.62 -24.71
CA SER A 88 6.79 -2.00 -25.64
C SER A 88 7.17 -0.58 -25.26
N ASN A 89 6.31 0.11 -24.50
CA ASN A 89 6.51 1.50 -24.08
C ASN A 89 5.71 1.79 -22.81
N LEU A 90 5.92 2.99 -22.26
CA LEU A 90 5.26 3.41 -21.02
C LEU A 90 3.75 3.50 -21.16
N GLU A 91 3.27 4.02 -22.29
CA GLU A 91 1.82 4.15 -22.52
C GLU A 91 1.13 2.79 -22.49
N GLU A 92 1.69 1.79 -23.18
CA GLU A 92 1.17 0.43 -23.19
C GLU A 92 1.20 -0.17 -21.79
N LEU A 93 2.30 0.04 -21.04
CA LEU A 93 2.44 -0.42 -19.65
C LEU A 93 1.33 0.15 -18.77
N LEU A 94 1.10 1.46 -18.84
CA LEU A 94 0.06 2.14 -18.06
C LEU A 94 -1.34 1.66 -18.45
N GLN A 95 -1.62 1.53 -19.75
CA GLN A 95 -2.91 1.05 -20.23
C GLN A 95 -3.21 -0.37 -19.73
N LYS A 96 -2.23 -1.26 -19.79
CA LYS A 96 -2.36 -2.63 -19.29
C LYS A 96 -2.57 -2.68 -17.78
N GLY A 97 -1.79 -1.91 -17.02
CA GLY A 97 -1.92 -1.85 -15.57
C GLY A 97 -3.29 -1.33 -15.14
N ILE A 98 -3.78 -0.28 -15.79
CA ILE A 98 -5.09 0.30 -15.54
C ILE A 98 -6.20 -0.70 -15.86
N ARG A 99 -6.13 -1.34 -17.01
CA ARG A 99 -7.09 -2.36 -17.42
C ARG A 99 -7.12 -3.52 -16.44
N PHE A 100 -5.95 -3.94 -15.98
CA PHE A 100 -5.83 -5.03 -15.00
C PHE A 100 -6.61 -4.70 -13.73
N TYR A 101 -6.33 -3.54 -13.11
CA TYR A 101 -6.99 -3.17 -11.85
C TYR A 101 -8.48 -2.92 -12.01
N ASN A 102 -8.89 -2.24 -13.08
CA ASN A 102 -10.31 -2.00 -13.34
C ASN A 102 -11.08 -3.31 -13.59
N GLN A 103 -10.39 -4.35 -14.04
CA GLN A 103 -11.02 -5.64 -14.29
C GLN A 103 -11.15 -6.49 -13.04
N ILE A 104 -10.16 -6.46 -12.14
CA ILE A 104 -10.13 -7.37 -10.99
C ILE A 104 -10.76 -6.82 -9.73
N THR A 105 -11.00 -5.52 -9.65
CA THR A 105 -11.58 -4.88 -8.46
C THR A 105 -12.47 -3.71 -8.83
N ASP A 106 -13.57 -3.55 -8.09
CA ASP A 106 -14.45 -2.40 -8.19
C ASP A 106 -14.13 -1.33 -7.12
N GLU A 107 -13.17 -1.61 -6.24
CA GLU A 107 -12.83 -0.70 -5.13
C GLU A 107 -12.08 0.55 -5.60
N VAL A 108 -11.42 0.47 -6.74
CA VAL A 108 -10.71 1.59 -7.35
C VAL A 108 -11.05 1.65 -8.84
N GLN A 109 -11.14 2.87 -9.36
CA GLN A 109 -11.23 3.10 -10.81
C GLN A 109 -10.10 3.99 -11.23
N ILE A 110 -9.35 3.54 -12.23
CA ILE A 110 -8.18 4.27 -12.73
C ILE A 110 -8.42 4.61 -14.19
N SER A 111 -8.09 5.85 -14.55
CA SER A 111 -8.15 6.29 -15.94
C SER A 111 -6.86 6.99 -16.33
N LEU A 112 -6.56 6.96 -17.63
CA LEU A 112 -5.40 7.66 -18.19
C LEU A 112 -5.91 8.89 -18.92
N GLU A 113 -5.40 10.06 -18.54
CA GLU A 113 -5.71 11.31 -19.20
C GLU A 113 -4.46 11.83 -19.91
N TYR A 114 -4.67 12.38 -21.08
CA TYR A 114 -3.59 13.00 -21.88
C TYR A 114 -3.72 14.51 -21.77
N GLU A 115 -2.60 15.17 -21.50
CA GLU A 115 -2.55 16.63 -21.38
C GLU A 115 -1.82 17.21 -22.59
N GLY A 116 -2.57 17.79 -23.53
CA GLY A 116 -2.03 18.32 -24.77
C GLY A 116 -1.41 17.21 -25.63
N ASP A 117 -0.23 17.50 -26.19
CA ASP A 117 0.54 16.56 -27.01
C ASP A 117 1.51 15.71 -26.18
N HIS A 118 1.45 15.83 -24.86
CA HIS A 118 2.31 15.10 -23.93
C HIS A 118 1.59 13.89 -23.39
N VAL A 119 2.28 12.79 -23.36
CA VAL A 119 1.80 11.52 -22.80
C VAL A 119 2.57 11.24 -21.53
#